data_7eb192de9dfbd0f599b47fbf4f976a5d
#
_entry.id   7eb192de9dfbd0f599b47fbf4f976a5d
#
_cell.length_a   1.000
_cell.length_b   1.000
_cell.length_c   1.000
_cell.angle_alpha   90.00
_cell.angle_beta   90.00
_cell.angle_gamma   90.00
#
_symmetry.space_group_name_H-M   'P 1'
#
loop_
_entity.id
_entity.type
_entity.pdbx_description
1 polymer ?
#
loop_
_entity_poly.entity_id
_entity_poly.type
_entity_poly.pdbx_seq_one_letter_code
_entity_poly.pdbx_strand_id
1 'polypeptide(L)'
;TEENQGAWHGKCLVTYSQPDSVGLLTQLALVIRNTRIPDSLMGLTVTLNDYDGEVQGYKDAQRMLENAVSVASAAHVDMKTLSRLSTNVAGGILHTIREYDCGEVMVCLTDRTTGMPKSSLGSVIDHVIEGTNRQVMAVRLVVPPGTLHRVIIAVPQKAEYEAGFYKWLEHVCRIGEQLDCLLEFHAHPETMANIKSYMWRYHISLRASYIEMAIWTKIMSLAQRAGADDM
;
A
#
# COMPACT_ATOMS: atom_id res chain seq x y z
N THR A 1 -24.56 9.22 -4.92
CA THR A 1 -24.31 10.65 -4.82
C THR A 1 -22.84 10.86 -5.14
N GLU A 2 -22.59 11.33 -6.36
CA GLU A 2 -21.27 11.46 -6.99
C GLU A 2 -20.37 12.56 -6.39
N GLU A 3 -20.89 13.37 -5.47
CA GLU A 3 -20.15 14.52 -4.92
C GLU A 3 -19.11 14.17 -3.87
N ASN A 4 -19.08 12.96 -3.33
CA ASN A 4 -18.11 12.57 -2.29
C ASN A 4 -16.90 11.77 -2.82
N GLN A 5 -16.82 11.49 -4.13
CA GLN A 5 -15.70 10.78 -4.76
C GLN A 5 -14.53 11.72 -5.14
N GLY A 6 -14.70 13.04 -5.04
CA GLY A 6 -13.74 14.04 -5.49
C GLY A 6 -12.71 14.52 -4.47
N ALA A 7 -12.76 14.11 -3.22
CA ALA A 7 -11.98 14.71 -2.13
C ALA A 7 -10.86 13.83 -1.54
N TRP A 8 -10.51 12.72 -2.19
CA TRP A 8 -9.32 11.98 -1.78
C TRP A 8 -8.10 12.68 -2.39
N HIS A 9 -7.47 13.52 -1.59
CA HIS A 9 -6.20 14.13 -1.96
C HIS A 9 -5.23 13.01 -2.30
N GLY A 10 -4.76 12.97 -3.54
CA GLY A 10 -4.03 11.85 -4.11
C GLY A 10 -2.58 11.69 -3.63
N LYS A 11 -2.28 12.19 -2.42
CA LYS A 11 -0.96 12.09 -1.82
C LYS A 11 -0.84 10.77 -1.06
N CYS A 12 0.16 9.95 -1.43
CA CYS A 12 0.51 8.70 -0.77
C CYS A 12 1.69 8.93 0.18
N LEU A 13 1.48 8.63 1.45
CA LEU A 13 2.53 8.62 2.47
C LEU A 13 3.17 7.23 2.53
N VAL A 14 4.46 7.13 2.24
CA VAL A 14 5.22 5.89 2.34
C VAL A 14 6.06 5.91 3.61
N THR A 15 5.84 4.97 4.51
CA THR A 15 6.56 4.90 5.78
C THR A 15 7.72 3.92 5.72
N TYR A 16 8.87 4.34 6.17
CA TYR A 16 10.08 3.53 6.17
C TYR A 16 10.52 3.22 7.60
N SER A 17 10.73 1.95 7.90
CA SER A 17 11.19 1.46 9.21
C SER A 17 12.40 0.53 9.12
N GLN A 18 12.69 0.01 7.93
CA GLN A 18 13.78 -0.93 7.67
C GLN A 18 14.51 -0.55 6.40
N PRO A 19 15.85 -0.43 6.43
CA PRO A 19 16.66 -0.02 5.27
C PRO A 19 16.45 -0.91 4.04
N ASP A 20 16.33 -2.22 4.23
CA ASP A 20 16.21 -3.20 3.13
C ASP A 20 14.88 -3.10 2.37
N SER A 21 13.84 -2.56 2.99
CA SER A 21 12.51 -2.43 2.37
C SER A 21 12.33 -1.12 1.59
N VAL A 22 13.19 -0.13 1.78
CA VAL A 22 13.02 1.23 1.23
C VAL A 22 12.88 1.22 -0.28
N GLY A 23 13.79 0.55 -0.98
CA GLY A 23 13.78 0.51 -2.44
C GLY A 23 12.52 -0.14 -3.00
N LEU A 24 12.12 -1.28 -2.44
CA LEU A 24 10.94 -2.02 -2.89
C LEU A 24 9.63 -1.27 -2.64
N LEU A 25 9.48 -0.67 -1.45
CA LEU A 25 8.30 0.14 -1.11
C LEU A 25 8.20 1.38 -2.01
N THR A 26 9.33 2.05 -2.25
CA THR A 26 9.36 3.22 -3.13
C THR A 26 9.00 2.84 -4.57
N GLN A 27 9.52 1.72 -5.08
CA GLN A 27 9.16 1.21 -6.41
C GLN A 27 7.66 0.90 -6.51
N LEU A 28 7.07 0.23 -5.53
CA LEU A 28 5.63 -0.02 -5.53
C LEU A 28 4.83 1.29 -5.48
N ALA A 29 5.23 2.23 -4.63
CA ALA A 29 4.59 3.53 -4.55
C ALA A 29 4.63 4.29 -5.88
N LEU A 30 5.75 4.22 -6.61
CA LEU A 30 5.87 4.78 -7.96
C LEU A 30 4.91 4.13 -8.96
N VAL A 31 4.69 2.82 -8.86
CA VAL A 31 3.77 2.08 -9.73
C VAL A 31 2.32 2.48 -9.47
N ILE A 32 1.90 2.56 -8.21
CA ILE A 32 0.50 2.82 -7.85
C ILE A 32 0.13 4.30 -7.81
N ARG A 33 1.11 5.22 -7.81
CA ARG A 33 0.85 6.66 -7.68
C ARG A 33 -0.09 7.21 -8.76
N ASN A 34 -0.81 8.24 -8.43
CA ASN A 34 -1.58 8.99 -9.42
C ASN A 34 -0.64 9.95 -10.18
N THR A 35 -0.32 9.62 -11.41
CA THR A 35 0.58 10.43 -12.27
C THR A 35 0.01 11.79 -12.66
N ARG A 36 -1.28 12.00 -12.47
CA ARG A 36 -1.96 13.29 -12.76
C ARG A 36 -1.80 14.30 -11.64
N ILE A 37 -1.34 13.85 -10.47
CA ILE A 37 -1.18 14.70 -9.28
C ILE A 37 0.31 14.94 -9.07
N PRO A 38 0.77 16.20 -9.19
CA PRO A 38 2.13 16.56 -8.81
C PRO A 38 2.32 16.34 -7.30
N ASP A 39 3.53 16.05 -6.88
CA ASP A 39 3.87 15.80 -5.46
C ASP A 39 3.03 14.69 -4.80
N SER A 40 2.66 13.65 -5.57
CA SER A 40 1.79 12.57 -5.11
C SER A 40 2.45 11.61 -4.11
N LEU A 41 3.76 11.67 -3.93
CA LEU A 41 4.50 10.80 -3.01
C LEU A 41 5.20 11.59 -1.91
N MET A 42 5.12 11.07 -0.69
CA MET A 42 5.83 11.59 0.47
C MET A 42 6.44 10.44 1.26
N GLY A 43 7.74 10.53 1.57
CA GLY A 43 8.47 9.57 2.41
C GLY A 43 8.51 10.02 3.86
N LEU A 44 8.27 9.08 4.78
CA LEU A 44 8.30 9.33 6.22
C LEU A 44 9.16 8.31 6.93
N THR A 45 10.04 8.78 7.80
CA THR A 45 10.61 8.00 8.89
C THR A 45 10.16 8.56 10.23
N VAL A 46 9.84 7.69 11.18
CA VAL A 46 9.49 8.09 12.54
C VAL A 46 10.56 7.55 13.50
N THR A 47 11.26 8.44 14.16
CA THR A 47 12.25 8.12 15.19
C THR A 47 11.59 8.28 16.56
N LEU A 48 11.80 7.31 17.45
CA LEU A 48 11.30 7.41 18.82
C LEU A 48 12.16 8.39 19.62
N ASN A 49 11.51 9.16 20.46
CA ASN A 49 12.17 10.07 21.40
C ASN A 49 12.71 9.25 22.60
N ASP A 50 13.79 8.51 22.37
CA ASP A 50 14.42 7.67 23.37
C ASP A 50 15.83 8.21 23.66
N TYR A 51 16.13 8.53 24.92
CA TYR A 51 17.31 9.30 25.33
C TYR A 51 18.66 8.69 24.93
N ASP A 52 18.73 7.37 24.68
CA ASP A 52 20.00 6.67 24.46
C ASP A 52 20.36 6.38 22.99
N GLY A 53 19.44 6.59 22.03
CA GLY A 53 19.63 6.19 20.61
C GLY A 53 19.43 7.28 19.56
N GLU A 54 19.18 8.53 19.96
CA GLU A 54 18.75 9.61 19.06
C GLU A 54 19.67 9.84 17.86
N VAL A 55 20.99 9.84 18.06
CA VAL A 55 21.94 10.19 16.99
C VAL A 55 22.02 9.09 15.93
N GLN A 56 22.00 7.83 16.31
CA GLN A 56 22.09 6.71 15.37
C GLN A 56 20.76 6.53 14.65
N GLY A 57 19.65 6.55 15.37
CA GLY A 57 18.30 6.48 14.77
C GLY A 57 18.04 7.59 13.76
N TYR A 58 18.50 8.81 14.03
CA TYR A 58 18.39 9.92 13.09
C TYR A 58 19.23 9.70 11.81
N LYS A 59 20.47 9.22 11.93
CA LYS A 59 21.32 8.92 10.77
C LYS A 59 20.73 7.82 9.89
N ASP A 60 20.20 6.76 10.49
CA ASP A 60 19.59 5.66 9.76
C ASP A 60 18.30 6.12 9.07
N ALA A 61 17.49 6.94 9.75
CA ALA A 61 16.31 7.58 9.17
C ALA A 61 16.66 8.45 7.95
N GLN A 62 17.69 9.27 8.06
CA GLN A 62 18.14 10.12 6.96
C GLN A 62 18.62 9.28 5.77
N ARG A 63 19.40 8.24 5.97
CA ARG A 63 19.87 7.33 4.90
C ARG A 63 18.71 6.64 4.19
N MET A 64 17.68 6.21 4.94
CA MET A 64 16.48 5.63 4.34
C MET A 64 15.76 6.63 3.44
N LEU A 65 15.61 7.87 3.88
CA LEU A 65 14.96 8.92 3.08
C LEU A 65 15.79 9.31 1.85
N GLU A 66 17.11 9.41 1.96
CA GLU A 66 18.01 9.66 0.83
C GLU A 66 17.91 8.52 -0.22
N ASN A 67 17.86 7.26 0.23
CA ASN A 67 17.66 6.13 -0.66
C ASN A 67 16.29 6.21 -1.37
N ALA A 68 15.21 6.51 -0.64
CA ALA A 68 13.88 6.68 -1.24
C ALA A 68 13.87 7.78 -2.31
N VAL A 69 14.46 8.94 -2.02
CA VAL A 69 14.59 10.04 -2.99
C VAL A 69 15.40 9.61 -4.21
N SER A 70 16.51 8.88 -4.01
CA SER A 70 17.32 8.36 -5.12
C SER A 70 16.51 7.45 -6.04
N VAL A 71 15.73 6.52 -5.47
CA VAL A 71 14.86 5.61 -6.25
C VAL A 71 13.78 6.40 -7.00
N ALA A 72 13.14 7.37 -6.36
CA ALA A 72 12.12 8.22 -7.00
C ALA A 72 12.71 9.07 -8.12
N SER A 73 13.89 9.68 -7.90
CA SER A 73 14.58 10.50 -8.88
C SER A 73 15.01 9.71 -10.11
N ALA A 74 15.41 8.44 -9.95
CA ALA A 74 15.70 7.54 -11.07
C ALA A 74 14.48 7.31 -11.98
N ALA A 75 13.26 7.46 -11.44
CA ALA A 75 12.00 7.43 -12.18
C ALA A 75 11.48 8.83 -12.58
N HIS A 76 12.33 9.86 -12.47
CA HIS A 76 11.99 11.27 -12.72
C HIS A 76 10.78 11.77 -11.89
N VAL A 77 10.69 11.34 -10.64
CA VAL A 77 9.61 11.73 -9.71
C VAL A 77 10.22 12.44 -8.52
N ASP A 78 9.71 13.65 -8.25
CA ASP A 78 10.05 14.37 -7.03
C ASP A 78 9.32 13.73 -5.85
N MET A 79 10.06 13.46 -4.79
CA MET A 79 9.54 12.88 -3.56
C MET A 79 9.92 13.75 -2.38
N LYS A 80 8.91 14.30 -1.72
CA LYS A 80 9.10 15.01 -0.45
C LYS A 80 9.37 14.01 0.66
N THR A 81 10.28 14.35 1.57
CA THR A 81 10.62 13.47 2.70
C THR A 81 10.53 14.22 4.01
N LEU A 82 10.17 13.50 5.06
CA LEU A 82 10.07 13.99 6.42
C LEU A 82 10.64 12.95 7.39
N SER A 83 11.53 13.39 8.28
CA SER A 83 11.91 12.64 9.48
C SER A 83 11.18 13.27 10.68
N ARG A 84 10.45 12.46 11.42
CA ARG A 84 9.64 12.92 12.56
C ARG A 84 10.08 12.24 13.83
N LEU A 85 10.26 13.05 14.89
CA LEU A 85 10.43 12.56 16.25
C LEU A 85 9.06 12.39 16.90
N SER A 86 8.80 11.25 17.52
CA SER A 86 7.52 10.97 18.17
C SER A 86 7.69 10.05 19.37
N THR A 87 6.71 10.08 20.27
CA THR A 87 6.66 9.16 21.43
C THR A 87 6.27 7.73 21.01
N ASN A 88 5.59 7.56 19.89
CA ASN A 88 5.30 6.27 19.30
C ASN A 88 5.19 6.37 17.77
N VAL A 89 5.48 5.30 17.06
CA VAL A 89 5.54 5.27 15.59
C VAL A 89 4.17 5.53 14.96
N ALA A 90 3.13 4.87 15.45
CA ALA A 90 1.78 5.03 14.90
C ALA A 90 1.26 6.46 15.04
N GLY A 91 1.49 7.09 16.21
CA GLY A 91 1.15 8.49 16.45
C GLY A 91 1.87 9.45 15.50
N GLY A 92 3.16 9.21 15.24
CA GLY A 92 3.93 9.99 14.26
C GLY A 92 3.37 9.88 12.84
N ILE A 93 2.98 8.67 12.42
CA ILE A 93 2.32 8.43 11.12
C ILE A 93 0.98 9.15 11.04
N LEU A 94 0.11 8.96 12.03
CA LEU A 94 -1.24 9.56 12.07
C LEU A 94 -1.19 11.09 12.09
N HIS A 95 -0.23 11.67 12.82
CA HIS A 95 -0.04 13.11 12.82
C HIS A 95 0.38 13.61 11.43
N THR A 96 1.30 12.90 10.76
CA THR A 96 1.74 13.26 9.40
C THR A 96 0.60 13.15 8.39
N ILE A 97 -0.23 12.11 8.45
CA ILE A 97 -1.40 11.95 7.59
C ILE A 97 -2.31 13.19 7.69
N ARG A 98 -2.57 13.67 8.91
CA ARG A 98 -3.45 14.83 9.14
C ARG A 98 -2.79 16.14 8.72
N GLU A 99 -1.52 16.34 9.06
CA GLU A 99 -0.77 17.57 8.77
C GLU A 99 -0.61 17.84 7.28
N TYR A 100 -0.35 16.77 6.50
CA TYR A 100 -0.12 16.88 5.05
C TYR A 100 -1.34 16.47 4.22
N ASP A 101 -2.46 16.18 4.87
CA ASP A 101 -3.70 15.72 4.24
C ASP A 101 -3.48 14.57 3.25
N CYS A 102 -2.77 13.53 3.71
CA CYS A 102 -2.50 12.36 2.90
C CYS A 102 -3.78 11.53 2.71
N GLY A 103 -4.11 11.17 1.48
CA GLY A 103 -5.29 10.36 1.16
C GLY A 103 -5.09 8.86 1.42
N GLU A 104 -3.83 8.44 1.45
CA GLU A 104 -3.44 7.05 1.62
C GLU A 104 -2.09 6.93 2.32
N VAL A 105 -1.86 5.80 2.97
CA VAL A 105 -0.59 5.49 3.62
C VAL A 105 -0.16 4.06 3.32
N MET A 106 1.11 3.90 2.97
CA MET A 106 1.75 2.61 2.78
C MET A 106 2.65 2.32 3.98
N VAL A 107 2.40 1.21 4.65
CA VAL A 107 3.16 0.76 5.83
C VAL A 107 3.75 -0.61 5.56
N CYS A 108 5.03 -0.80 5.87
CA CYS A 108 5.70 -2.08 5.73
C CYS A 108 5.21 -3.08 6.78
N LEU A 109 4.78 -4.26 6.33
CA LEU A 109 4.57 -5.41 7.20
C LEU A 109 5.92 -5.98 7.64
N THR A 110 6.18 -5.94 8.92
CA THR A 110 7.34 -6.62 9.53
C THR A 110 6.99 -8.06 9.86
N ASP A 111 8.01 -8.90 10.05
CA ASP A 111 7.79 -10.27 10.50
C ASP A 111 7.08 -10.29 11.86
N ARG A 112 6.12 -11.22 11.99
CA ARG A 112 5.35 -11.35 13.24
C ARG A 112 6.28 -11.76 14.38
N THR A 113 6.23 -11.00 15.45
CA THR A 113 6.91 -11.38 16.69
C THR A 113 6.13 -12.50 17.41
N THR A 114 6.85 -13.36 18.11
CA THR A 114 6.25 -14.42 18.93
C THR A 114 5.28 -13.82 19.96
N GLY A 115 4.06 -14.36 20.03
CA GLY A 115 3.02 -13.90 20.97
C GLY A 115 2.01 -12.90 20.42
N MET A 116 2.14 -12.46 19.17
CA MET A 116 1.12 -11.60 18.55
C MET A 116 -0.17 -12.39 18.26
N PRO A 117 -1.36 -11.78 18.44
CA PRO A 117 -2.63 -12.36 18.03
C PRO A 117 -2.64 -12.72 16.54
N LYS A 118 -3.32 -13.81 16.17
CA LYS A 118 -3.39 -14.24 14.75
C LYS A 118 -4.08 -13.21 13.83
N SER A 119 -4.95 -12.38 14.39
CA SER A 119 -5.66 -11.30 13.69
C SER A 119 -4.87 -10.00 13.58
N SER A 120 -3.74 -9.86 14.30
CA SER A 120 -2.92 -8.64 14.28
C SER A 120 -2.01 -8.62 13.07
N LEU A 121 -1.95 -7.48 12.38
CA LEU A 121 -0.98 -7.17 11.33
C LEU A 121 0.31 -6.58 11.88
N GLY A 122 0.36 -6.31 13.19
CA GLY A 122 1.43 -5.62 13.90
C GLY A 122 0.90 -4.39 14.63
N SER A 123 1.37 -4.16 15.84
CA SER A 123 0.82 -3.10 16.69
C SER A 123 0.79 -1.71 16.04
N VAL A 124 1.81 -1.37 15.26
CA VAL A 124 1.86 -0.07 14.53
C VAL A 124 0.76 0.01 13.49
N ILE A 125 0.61 -1.04 12.66
CA ILE A 125 -0.37 -1.07 11.58
C ILE A 125 -1.79 -1.07 12.14
N ASP A 126 -2.05 -1.89 13.16
CA ASP A 126 -3.35 -1.96 13.80
C ASP A 126 -3.77 -0.59 14.36
N HIS A 127 -2.88 0.12 15.06
CA HIS A 127 -3.15 1.49 15.54
C HIS A 127 -3.32 2.53 14.42
N VAL A 128 -2.58 2.38 13.30
CA VAL A 128 -2.77 3.27 12.14
C VAL A 128 -4.15 3.04 11.52
N ILE A 129 -4.58 1.78 11.34
CA ILE A 129 -5.90 1.46 10.80
C ILE A 129 -7.01 2.01 11.69
N GLU A 130 -6.89 1.84 13.01
CA GLU A 130 -7.87 2.37 13.97
C GLU A 130 -7.89 3.90 14.06
N GLY A 131 -6.74 4.54 13.84
CA GLY A 131 -6.54 5.98 14.02
C GLY A 131 -6.86 6.86 12.80
N THR A 132 -7.17 6.28 11.64
CA THR A 132 -7.46 7.03 10.41
C THR A 132 -8.63 6.43 9.62
N ASN A 133 -9.32 7.30 8.87
CA ASN A 133 -10.30 6.91 7.85
C ASN A 133 -9.71 6.91 6.43
N ARG A 134 -8.38 7.06 6.31
CA ARG A 134 -7.67 7.04 5.03
C ARG A 134 -7.37 5.61 4.62
N GLN A 135 -7.06 5.41 3.34
CA GLN A 135 -6.66 4.09 2.87
C GLN A 135 -5.30 3.69 3.47
N VAL A 136 -5.26 2.53 4.11
CA VAL A 136 -4.03 1.94 4.65
C VAL A 136 -3.64 0.74 3.80
N MET A 137 -2.44 0.77 3.27
CA MET A 137 -1.83 -0.33 2.53
C MET A 137 -0.75 -0.97 3.41
N ALA A 138 -1.03 -2.14 3.96
CA ALA A 138 -0.04 -2.94 4.66
C ALA A 138 0.71 -3.81 3.64
N VAL A 139 1.99 -3.56 3.45
CA VAL A 139 2.77 -4.11 2.33
C VAL A 139 3.97 -4.90 2.83
N ARG A 140 4.16 -6.10 2.29
CA ARG A 140 5.38 -6.88 2.42
C ARG A 140 5.85 -7.28 1.02
N LEU A 141 7.00 -6.78 0.62
CA LEU A 141 7.65 -7.11 -0.64
C LEU A 141 8.94 -7.87 -0.38
N VAL A 142 9.11 -8.98 -1.09
CA VAL A 142 10.32 -9.81 -1.06
C VAL A 142 11.06 -9.82 -2.40
N VAL A 143 10.39 -9.35 -3.46
CA VAL A 143 10.94 -9.21 -4.80
C VAL A 143 10.61 -7.82 -5.37
N PRO A 144 11.41 -7.31 -6.31
CA PRO A 144 11.10 -6.04 -6.98
C PRO A 144 9.76 -6.10 -7.71
N PRO A 145 8.90 -5.05 -7.62
CA PRO A 145 7.61 -5.03 -8.32
C PRO A 145 7.71 -5.28 -9.82
N GLY A 146 8.78 -4.84 -10.47
CA GLY A 146 9.02 -5.05 -11.90
C GLY A 146 9.26 -6.51 -12.33
N THR A 147 9.42 -7.44 -11.37
CA THR A 147 9.56 -8.88 -11.66
C THR A 147 8.26 -9.65 -11.52
N LEU A 148 7.16 -8.98 -11.15
CA LEU A 148 5.87 -9.60 -10.97
C LEU A 148 5.23 -9.92 -12.32
N HIS A 149 4.81 -11.16 -12.51
CA HIS A 149 4.10 -11.62 -13.70
C HIS A 149 2.60 -11.79 -13.46
N ARG A 150 2.19 -11.96 -12.21
CA ARG A 150 0.80 -12.11 -11.81
C ARG A 150 0.53 -11.49 -10.45
N VAL A 151 -0.65 -10.89 -10.32
CA VAL A 151 -1.19 -10.43 -9.03
C VAL A 151 -2.44 -11.24 -8.73
N ILE A 152 -2.44 -12.00 -7.64
CA ILE A 152 -3.57 -12.76 -7.15
C ILE A 152 -4.35 -11.90 -6.17
N ILE A 153 -5.58 -11.55 -6.53
CA ILE A 153 -6.40 -10.59 -5.79
C ILE A 153 -7.58 -11.34 -5.17
N ALA A 154 -7.51 -11.57 -3.87
CA ALA A 154 -8.62 -12.16 -3.11
C ALA A 154 -9.48 -11.07 -2.49
N VAL A 155 -10.73 -10.98 -2.92
CA VAL A 155 -11.65 -9.91 -2.53
C VAL A 155 -12.74 -10.45 -1.62
N PRO A 156 -12.88 -9.94 -0.38
CA PRO A 156 -13.94 -10.37 0.53
C PRO A 156 -15.33 -10.12 -0.08
N GLN A 157 -16.27 -10.96 0.31
CA GLN A 157 -17.68 -10.75 -0.04
C GLN A 157 -18.18 -9.42 0.53
N LYS A 158 -18.94 -8.68 -0.26
CA LYS A 158 -19.49 -7.36 0.07
C LYS A 158 -18.45 -6.23 0.20
N ALA A 159 -17.22 -6.44 -0.28
CA ALA A 159 -16.19 -5.40 -0.30
C ALA A 159 -16.61 -4.16 -1.10
N GLU A 160 -17.51 -4.31 -2.08
CA GLU A 160 -18.06 -3.22 -2.90
C GLU A 160 -18.86 -2.18 -2.10
N TYR A 161 -19.26 -2.50 -0.88
CA TYR A 161 -19.94 -1.56 0.03
C TYR A 161 -18.98 -0.75 0.91
N GLU A 162 -17.69 -1.12 0.93
CA GLU A 162 -16.67 -0.40 1.66
C GLU A 162 -16.24 0.88 0.91
N ALA A 163 -16.07 1.97 1.66
CA ALA A 163 -15.74 3.28 1.10
C ALA A 163 -14.43 3.28 0.28
N GLY A 164 -13.48 2.42 0.62
CA GLY A 164 -12.18 2.29 -0.06
C GLY A 164 -12.19 1.36 -1.29
N PHE A 165 -13.31 0.71 -1.62
CA PHE A 165 -13.36 -0.34 -2.66
C PHE A 165 -12.79 0.10 -4.00
N TYR A 166 -13.29 1.19 -4.55
CA TYR A 166 -12.85 1.66 -5.87
C TYR A 166 -11.42 2.22 -5.84
N LYS A 167 -10.96 2.69 -4.69
CA LYS A 167 -9.61 3.23 -4.56
C LYS A 167 -8.55 2.13 -4.64
N TRP A 168 -8.70 1.03 -3.88
CA TRP A 168 -7.77 -0.07 -3.97
C TRP A 168 -7.84 -0.77 -5.34
N LEU A 169 -9.04 -0.85 -5.94
CA LEU A 169 -9.21 -1.42 -7.27
C LEU A 169 -8.45 -0.60 -8.33
N GLU A 170 -8.48 0.73 -8.21
CA GLU A 170 -7.67 1.62 -9.04
C GLU A 170 -6.16 1.33 -8.89
N HIS A 171 -5.66 1.11 -7.67
CA HIS A 171 -4.26 0.75 -7.45
C HIS A 171 -3.90 -0.59 -8.12
N VAL A 172 -4.74 -1.59 -7.97
CA VAL A 172 -4.54 -2.89 -8.61
C VAL A 172 -4.52 -2.77 -10.13
N CYS A 173 -5.44 -1.97 -10.70
CA CYS A 173 -5.45 -1.70 -12.14
C CYS A 173 -4.16 -1.00 -12.59
N ARG A 174 -3.64 -0.04 -11.84
CA ARG A 174 -2.35 0.60 -12.14
C ARG A 174 -1.18 -0.38 -12.08
N ILE A 175 -1.17 -1.31 -11.13
CA ILE A 175 -0.16 -2.37 -11.09
C ILE A 175 -0.23 -3.18 -12.40
N GLY A 176 -1.40 -3.64 -12.80
CA GLY A 176 -1.60 -4.38 -14.05
C GLY A 176 -1.14 -3.60 -15.28
N GLU A 177 -1.46 -2.30 -15.33
CA GLU A 177 -1.10 -1.41 -16.45
C GLU A 177 0.41 -1.13 -16.50
N GLN A 178 1.01 -0.78 -15.37
CA GLN A 178 2.41 -0.36 -15.31
C GLN A 178 3.38 -1.53 -15.44
N LEU A 179 3.00 -2.72 -14.96
CA LEU A 179 3.86 -3.89 -14.96
C LEU A 179 3.50 -4.90 -16.07
N ASP A 180 2.45 -4.65 -16.83
CA ASP A 180 1.90 -5.60 -17.84
C ASP A 180 1.72 -7.02 -17.29
N CYS A 181 1.31 -7.14 -16.03
CA CYS A 181 1.12 -8.41 -15.35
C CYS A 181 -0.34 -8.87 -15.42
N LEU A 182 -0.57 -10.18 -15.20
CA LEU A 182 -1.91 -10.75 -15.13
C LEU A 182 -2.57 -10.42 -13.79
N LEU A 183 -3.75 -9.83 -13.80
CA LEU A 183 -4.59 -9.65 -12.63
C LEU A 183 -5.56 -10.82 -12.48
N GLU A 184 -5.38 -11.65 -11.45
CA GLU A 184 -6.24 -12.80 -11.17
C GLU A 184 -7.18 -12.50 -10.00
N PHE A 185 -8.43 -12.12 -10.31
CA PHE A 185 -9.42 -11.78 -9.29
C PHE A 185 -10.16 -13.02 -8.79
N HIS A 186 -10.20 -13.18 -7.47
CA HIS A 186 -10.97 -14.19 -6.75
C HIS A 186 -11.99 -13.50 -5.85
N ALA A 187 -13.27 -13.59 -6.16
CA ALA A 187 -14.33 -12.90 -5.42
C ALA A 187 -15.65 -13.67 -5.47
N HIS A 188 -16.56 -13.33 -4.55
CA HIS A 188 -17.94 -13.76 -4.64
C HIS A 188 -18.61 -13.22 -5.92
N PRO A 189 -19.55 -13.95 -6.56
CA PRO A 189 -20.14 -13.55 -7.85
C PRO A 189 -20.68 -12.11 -7.87
N GLU A 190 -21.34 -11.65 -6.80
CA GLU A 190 -21.87 -10.27 -6.71
C GLU A 190 -20.76 -9.22 -6.70
N THR A 191 -19.71 -9.42 -5.87
CA THR A 191 -18.54 -8.55 -5.82
C THR A 191 -17.78 -8.58 -7.16
N MET A 192 -17.68 -9.76 -7.79
CA MET A 192 -17.08 -9.93 -9.10
C MET A 192 -17.81 -9.12 -10.19
N ALA A 193 -19.14 -9.09 -10.14
CA ALA A 193 -19.93 -8.28 -11.06
C ALA A 193 -19.63 -6.79 -10.94
N ASN A 194 -19.41 -6.28 -9.71
CA ASN A 194 -19.01 -4.89 -9.45
C ASN A 194 -17.61 -4.59 -9.97
N ILE A 195 -16.64 -5.51 -9.81
CA ILE A 195 -15.29 -5.36 -10.37
C ILE A 195 -15.35 -5.27 -11.90
N LYS A 196 -16.04 -6.20 -12.57
CA LYS A 196 -16.21 -6.20 -14.02
C LYS A 196 -16.91 -4.93 -14.52
N SER A 197 -17.95 -4.47 -13.80
CA SER A 197 -18.68 -3.23 -14.14
C SER A 197 -17.76 -2.01 -14.03
N TYR A 198 -16.89 -1.95 -13.02
CA TYR A 198 -15.89 -0.89 -12.88
C TYR A 198 -14.92 -0.90 -14.07
N MET A 199 -14.32 -2.05 -14.40
CA MET A 199 -13.39 -2.19 -15.51
C MET A 199 -14.03 -1.75 -16.85
N TRP A 200 -15.26 -2.16 -17.09
CA TRP A 200 -16.03 -1.79 -18.29
C TRP A 200 -16.33 -0.28 -18.34
N ARG A 201 -16.83 0.28 -17.22
CA ARG A 201 -17.20 1.71 -17.14
C ARG A 201 -16.05 2.65 -17.43
N TYR A 202 -14.87 2.31 -16.97
CA TYR A 202 -13.66 3.13 -17.12
C TYR A 202 -12.80 2.71 -18.32
N HIS A 203 -13.33 1.83 -19.19
CA HIS A 203 -12.63 1.32 -20.39
C HIS A 203 -11.22 0.76 -20.06
N ILE A 204 -11.08 0.09 -18.93
CA ILE A 204 -9.82 -0.50 -18.48
C ILE A 204 -9.62 -1.82 -19.23
N SER A 205 -8.61 -1.86 -20.10
CA SER A 205 -8.25 -3.05 -20.89
C SER A 205 -6.93 -3.61 -20.38
N LEU A 206 -7.02 -4.57 -19.47
CA LEU A 206 -5.88 -5.23 -18.83
C LEU A 206 -5.96 -6.75 -19.01
N ARG A 207 -4.82 -7.41 -18.84
CA ARG A 207 -4.78 -8.88 -18.76
C ARG A 207 -5.40 -9.29 -17.43
N ALA A 208 -6.67 -9.69 -17.44
CA ALA A 208 -7.39 -10.05 -16.23
C ALA A 208 -8.09 -11.41 -16.38
N SER A 209 -8.06 -12.20 -15.33
CA SER A 209 -8.86 -13.40 -15.16
C SER A 209 -9.77 -13.27 -13.93
N TYR A 210 -10.93 -13.91 -14.00
CA TYR A 210 -11.99 -13.77 -13.00
C TYR A 210 -12.43 -15.16 -12.55
N ILE A 211 -12.16 -15.47 -11.29
CA ILE A 211 -12.45 -16.77 -10.68
C ILE A 211 -13.45 -16.58 -9.55
N GLU A 212 -14.61 -17.19 -9.67
CA GLU A 212 -15.63 -17.10 -8.63
C GLU A 212 -15.23 -17.93 -7.40
N MET A 213 -15.30 -17.29 -6.25
CA MET A 213 -15.00 -17.88 -4.95
C MET A 213 -16.17 -17.67 -4.01
N ALA A 214 -17.09 -18.63 -3.97
CA ALA A 214 -18.30 -18.56 -3.13
C ALA A 214 -18.00 -18.68 -1.63
N ILE A 215 -16.86 -19.27 -1.24
CA ILE A 215 -16.52 -19.57 0.15
C ILE A 215 -15.12 -18.99 0.46
N TRP A 216 -15.06 -18.02 1.39
CA TRP A 216 -13.83 -17.32 1.78
C TRP A 216 -12.75 -18.23 2.39
N THR A 217 -13.14 -19.35 3.01
CA THR A 217 -12.17 -20.31 3.58
C THR A 217 -11.20 -20.91 2.53
N LYS A 218 -11.55 -20.85 1.25
CA LYS A 218 -10.66 -21.28 0.15
C LYS A 218 -9.47 -20.33 -0.09
N ILE A 219 -9.41 -19.17 0.58
CA ILE A 219 -8.29 -18.22 0.44
C ILE A 219 -6.93 -18.87 0.76
N MET A 220 -6.90 -19.80 1.72
CA MET A 220 -5.66 -20.52 2.07
C MET A 220 -5.11 -21.36 0.91
N SER A 221 -5.95 -21.84 0.00
CA SER A 221 -5.51 -22.58 -1.19
C SER A 221 -4.89 -21.66 -2.24
N LEU A 222 -5.22 -20.36 -2.25
CA LEU A 222 -4.60 -19.38 -3.13
C LEU A 222 -3.14 -19.13 -2.73
N ALA A 223 -2.88 -19.01 -1.42
CA ALA A 223 -1.52 -18.84 -0.91
C ALA A 223 -0.58 -20.02 -1.27
N GLN A 224 -1.13 -21.24 -1.41
CA GLN A 224 -0.37 -22.41 -1.85
C GLN A 224 -0.07 -22.41 -3.36
N ARG A 225 -0.84 -21.66 -4.15
CA ARG A 225 -0.68 -21.53 -5.60
C ARG A 225 0.22 -20.35 -6.00
N ALA A 226 0.45 -19.43 -5.09
CA ALA A 226 1.32 -18.30 -5.34
C ALA A 226 2.77 -18.74 -5.48
N GLY A 227 3.40 -18.37 -6.58
CA GLY A 227 4.83 -18.57 -6.85
C GLY A 227 5.68 -17.42 -6.37
N ALA A 228 6.99 -17.49 -6.61
CA ALA A 228 7.93 -16.43 -6.24
C ALA A 228 7.71 -15.11 -7.02
N ASP A 229 7.10 -15.18 -8.21
CA ASP A 229 6.86 -14.06 -9.12
C ASP A 229 5.40 -13.57 -9.07
N ASP A 230 4.65 -13.98 -8.05
CA ASP A 230 3.27 -13.58 -7.80
C ASP A 230 3.19 -12.60 -6.60
N MET A 231 2.23 -11.68 -6.67
CA MET A 231 1.82 -10.82 -5.57
C MET A 231 0.40 -11.17 -5.16
#